data_bbf74a95431f3f84fef599dba977f694
#
_entry.id   bbf74a95431f3f84fef599dba977f694
#
_cell.length_a   1.000
_cell.length_b   1.000
_cell.length_c   1.000
_cell.angle_alpha   90.00
_cell.angle_beta   90.00
_cell.angle_gamma   90.00
#
_symmetry.space_group_name_H-M   'P 1'
#
loop_
_entity.id
_entity.type
_entity.pdbx_description
1 polymer ?
#
loop_
_entity_poly.entity_id
_entity_poly.type
_entity_poly.pdbx_seq_one_letter_code
_entity_poly.pdbx_strand_id
1 'polypeptide(L)'
;MITVHFVHGARSYLPELAAYQAHIERLGHAVQMHTQAHTVPDDAQAVWWICGRVPAAQARRLQGAVQVHEYTSASVAPLAWLKDRIKQWQHPVPDFRVFQSEWVRQRMGFEGDAVPYALRDMGVPESFLTAQALQPPEFDLVYLGEMRRLLHFVPLLQTLGQAGLKLLLVGDVPPDLKAHLAALGHIQSTGRLPHDQVPAQLLRARAGLNLMPDVLPLSEQTSTKLLEYLALGLPVVSNPYAWAKRTAQAHAGRVQLLGLQASAAHWQAAMQALPLRQTDRQHLASLGWSHQLQALPVWDALFGAGR
;
A
#
# COMPACT_ATOMS: atom_id res chain seq x y z
N MET A 1 -23.65 -14.14 14.89
CA MET A 1 -22.80 -14.03 13.69
C MET A 1 -23.27 -12.83 12.90
N ILE A 2 -22.41 -11.87 12.62
CA ILE A 2 -22.72 -10.65 11.86
C ILE A 2 -22.09 -10.78 10.48
N THR A 3 -22.77 -10.27 9.43
CA THR A 3 -22.17 -10.11 8.09
C THR A 3 -21.76 -8.65 7.92
N VAL A 4 -20.47 -8.41 7.65
CA VAL A 4 -19.94 -7.08 7.31
C VAL A 4 -19.97 -6.91 5.80
N HIS A 5 -20.70 -5.92 5.32
CA HIS A 5 -20.85 -5.59 3.91
C HIS A 5 -19.84 -4.51 3.50
N PHE A 6 -18.80 -4.87 2.78
CA PHE A 6 -17.83 -3.90 2.25
C PHE A 6 -18.31 -3.32 0.92
N VAL A 7 -18.40 -1.99 0.84
CA VAL A 7 -18.72 -1.26 -0.38
C VAL A 7 -17.47 -0.56 -0.90
N HIS A 8 -17.00 -0.91 -2.08
CA HIS A 8 -15.75 -0.40 -2.66
C HIS A 8 -15.86 -0.11 -4.16
N GLY A 9 -14.91 0.66 -4.70
CA GLY A 9 -14.83 0.93 -6.15
C GLY A 9 -14.32 -0.27 -6.95
N ALA A 10 -15.02 -0.66 -8.02
CA ALA A 10 -14.70 -1.84 -8.83
C ALA A 10 -13.31 -1.82 -9.50
N ARG A 11 -12.67 -0.65 -9.63
CA ARG A 11 -11.40 -0.47 -10.37
C ARG A 11 -10.17 -0.35 -9.51
N SER A 12 -10.32 -0.35 -8.18
CA SER A 12 -9.21 -0.17 -7.26
C SER A 12 -8.60 -1.52 -6.87
N TYR A 13 -7.28 -1.62 -6.89
CA TYR A 13 -6.58 -2.71 -6.21
C TYR A 13 -6.57 -2.40 -4.71
N LEU A 14 -7.23 -3.22 -3.93
CA LEU A 14 -7.45 -3.04 -2.50
C LEU A 14 -7.00 -4.31 -1.75
N PRO A 15 -5.69 -4.47 -1.50
CA PRO A 15 -5.15 -5.67 -0.84
C PRO A 15 -5.68 -5.84 0.59
N GLU A 16 -6.10 -4.75 1.24
CA GLU A 16 -6.73 -4.76 2.55
C GLU A 16 -8.03 -5.55 2.61
N LEU A 17 -8.79 -5.65 1.52
CA LEU A 17 -10.06 -6.37 1.52
C LEU A 17 -9.91 -7.85 1.85
N ALA A 18 -8.92 -8.52 1.25
CA ALA A 18 -8.62 -9.91 1.56
C ALA A 18 -8.15 -10.08 3.01
N ALA A 19 -7.39 -9.12 3.53
CA ALA A 19 -6.94 -9.12 4.91
C ALA A 19 -8.09 -8.90 5.90
N TYR A 20 -9.00 -7.97 5.62
CA TYR A 20 -10.23 -7.78 6.40
C TYR A 20 -11.10 -9.03 6.41
N GLN A 21 -11.32 -9.62 5.24
CA GLN A 21 -12.10 -10.85 5.13
C GLN A 21 -11.51 -11.95 6.02
N ALA A 22 -10.22 -12.25 5.86
CA ALA A 22 -9.55 -13.29 6.65
C ALA A 22 -9.57 -12.99 8.16
N HIS A 23 -9.49 -11.71 8.55
CA HIS A 23 -9.54 -11.30 9.97
C HIS A 23 -10.94 -11.47 10.55
N ILE A 24 -11.98 -10.98 9.86
CA ILE A 24 -13.38 -11.03 10.29
C ILE A 24 -13.89 -12.47 10.36
N GLU A 25 -13.55 -13.31 9.38
CA GLU A 25 -13.89 -14.74 9.38
C GLU A 25 -13.23 -15.48 10.55
N ARG A 26 -11.99 -15.13 10.92
CA ARG A 26 -11.29 -15.66 12.10
C ARG A 26 -11.98 -15.27 13.42
N LEU A 27 -12.64 -14.11 13.45
CA LEU A 27 -13.47 -13.68 14.59
C LEU A 27 -14.86 -14.36 14.62
N GLY A 28 -15.17 -15.26 13.67
CA GLY A 28 -16.44 -15.99 13.60
C GLY A 28 -17.59 -15.21 12.95
N HIS A 29 -17.27 -14.20 12.15
CA HIS A 29 -18.23 -13.37 11.41
C HIS A 29 -18.10 -13.59 9.91
N ALA A 30 -19.04 -13.08 9.10
CA ALA A 30 -19.06 -13.21 7.65
C ALA A 30 -18.73 -11.89 6.95
N VAL A 31 -18.27 -11.99 5.70
CA VAL A 31 -17.96 -10.81 4.86
C VAL A 31 -18.66 -10.95 3.51
N GLN A 32 -19.20 -9.84 3.01
CA GLN A 32 -19.73 -9.75 1.66
C GLN A 32 -19.21 -8.48 0.96
N MET A 33 -18.69 -8.65 -0.25
CA MET A 33 -18.12 -7.55 -1.06
C MET A 33 -19.14 -7.00 -2.05
N HIS A 34 -19.23 -5.67 -2.15
CA HIS A 34 -20.13 -4.97 -3.04
C HIS A 34 -19.38 -3.90 -3.83
N THR A 35 -19.57 -3.88 -5.14
CA THR A 35 -19.06 -2.79 -6.01
C THR A 35 -20.10 -1.69 -6.23
N GLN A 36 -21.33 -1.93 -5.79
CA GLN A 36 -22.46 -0.99 -5.92
C GLN A 36 -23.26 -0.97 -4.61
N ALA A 37 -23.46 0.22 -4.06
CA ALA A 37 -24.10 0.38 -2.75
C ALA A 37 -25.55 -0.14 -2.67
N HIS A 38 -26.28 -0.16 -3.79
CA HIS A 38 -27.66 -0.62 -3.81
C HIS A 38 -27.81 -2.16 -3.69
N THR A 39 -26.71 -2.90 -3.83
CA THR A 39 -26.73 -4.37 -3.67
C THR A 39 -26.56 -4.80 -2.21
N VAL A 40 -26.31 -3.88 -1.29
CA VAL A 40 -26.30 -4.17 0.14
C VAL A 40 -27.72 -4.40 0.61
N PRO A 41 -28.04 -5.50 1.35
CA PRO A 41 -29.37 -5.76 1.87
C PRO A 41 -29.88 -4.66 2.82
N ASP A 42 -31.20 -4.45 2.87
CA ASP A 42 -31.82 -3.43 3.74
C ASP A 42 -31.71 -3.77 5.24
N ASP A 43 -31.60 -5.04 5.55
CA ASP A 43 -31.44 -5.59 6.89
C ASP A 43 -29.98 -5.80 7.30
N ALA A 44 -29.01 -5.25 6.53
CA ALA A 44 -27.60 -5.31 6.85
C ALA A 44 -27.34 -4.76 8.26
N GLN A 45 -26.53 -5.48 9.05
CA GLN A 45 -26.16 -5.08 10.41
C GLN A 45 -24.91 -4.22 10.46
N ALA A 46 -24.00 -4.36 9.51
CA ALA A 46 -22.75 -3.61 9.43
C ALA A 46 -22.37 -3.33 7.97
N VAL A 47 -22.02 -2.08 7.68
CA VAL A 47 -21.59 -1.62 6.35
C VAL A 47 -20.28 -0.86 6.46
N TRP A 48 -19.29 -1.27 5.68
CA TRP A 48 -17.98 -0.64 5.62
C TRP A 48 -17.74 -0.01 4.24
N TRP A 49 -17.68 1.31 4.21
CA TRP A 49 -17.47 2.07 2.99
C TRP A 49 -15.98 2.33 2.78
N ILE A 50 -15.38 1.70 1.77
CA ILE A 50 -13.96 1.92 1.44
C ILE A 50 -13.82 2.98 0.35
N CYS A 51 -13.02 3.97 0.64
CA CYS A 51 -12.55 5.06 -0.21
C CYS A 51 -13.53 5.51 -1.29
N GLY A 52 -13.91 6.70 -1.27
CA GLY A 52 -14.68 7.27 -2.34
C GLY A 52 -15.88 8.03 -1.86
N ARG A 53 -16.92 8.01 -2.66
CA ARG A 53 -18.16 8.71 -2.36
C ARG A 53 -19.12 7.77 -1.62
N VAL A 54 -19.55 8.18 -0.43
CA VAL A 54 -20.66 7.53 0.28
C VAL A 54 -21.94 8.21 -0.16
N PRO A 55 -22.84 7.54 -0.93
CA PRO A 55 -24.09 8.15 -1.38
C PRO A 55 -25.03 8.33 -0.20
N ALA A 56 -25.39 9.58 0.11
CA ALA A 56 -26.21 9.92 1.28
C ALA A 56 -27.58 9.20 1.30
N ALA A 57 -28.19 8.96 0.15
CA ALA A 57 -29.44 8.20 0.07
C ALA A 57 -29.26 6.75 0.49
N GLN A 58 -28.16 6.11 0.06
CA GLN A 58 -27.86 4.72 0.43
C GLN A 58 -27.48 4.58 1.91
N ALA A 59 -26.66 5.50 2.43
CA ALA A 59 -26.33 5.51 3.86
C ALA A 59 -27.59 5.71 4.72
N ARG A 60 -28.53 6.59 4.34
CA ARG A 60 -29.82 6.73 5.04
C ARG A 60 -30.68 5.48 4.97
N ARG A 61 -30.70 4.78 3.83
CA ARG A 61 -31.42 3.49 3.70
C ARG A 61 -30.88 2.46 4.72
N LEU A 62 -29.57 2.49 4.97
CA LEU A 62 -28.86 1.56 5.85
C LEU A 62 -28.60 2.16 7.25
N GLN A 63 -29.40 3.13 7.69
CA GLN A 63 -29.20 3.81 8.98
C GLN A 63 -29.34 2.90 10.24
N GLY A 64 -29.94 1.72 10.08
CA GLY A 64 -30.01 0.69 11.12
C GLY A 64 -28.72 -0.15 11.26
N ALA A 65 -27.82 -0.07 10.28
CA ALA A 65 -26.54 -0.74 10.30
C ALA A 65 -25.47 0.11 10.97
N VAL A 66 -24.47 -0.51 11.61
CA VAL A 66 -23.23 0.16 11.99
C VAL A 66 -22.49 0.56 10.73
N GLN A 67 -22.18 1.84 10.56
CA GLN A 67 -21.52 2.37 9.37
C GLN A 67 -20.08 2.77 9.67
N VAL A 68 -19.16 2.17 8.95
CA VAL A 68 -17.73 2.49 9.01
C VAL A 68 -17.32 3.18 7.71
N HIS A 69 -16.66 4.33 7.80
CA HIS A 69 -16.07 5.01 6.66
C HIS A 69 -14.56 4.90 6.69
N GLU A 70 -13.96 4.39 5.61
CA GLU A 70 -12.52 4.27 5.50
C GLU A 70 -11.94 5.19 4.42
N TYR A 71 -10.89 5.91 4.78
CA TYR A 71 -10.19 6.88 3.94
C TYR A 71 -8.72 6.47 3.79
N THR A 72 -8.39 5.86 2.64
CA THR A 72 -7.04 5.31 2.38
C THR A 72 -6.10 6.34 1.75
N SER A 73 -6.62 7.45 1.20
CA SER A 73 -5.80 8.52 0.64
C SER A 73 -6.57 9.84 0.56
N ALA A 74 -5.86 10.95 0.57
CA ALA A 74 -6.40 12.23 0.16
C ALA A 74 -6.59 12.30 -1.37
N SER A 75 -7.37 13.27 -1.84
CA SER A 75 -7.61 13.46 -3.27
C SER A 75 -6.36 13.92 -4.00
N VAL A 76 -6.26 13.53 -5.30
CA VAL A 76 -5.17 13.97 -6.18
C VAL A 76 -5.53 15.28 -6.90
N ALA A 77 -4.49 16.05 -7.28
CA ALA A 77 -4.64 17.25 -8.11
C ALA A 77 -5.42 16.95 -9.42
N PRO A 78 -6.06 17.93 -10.08
CA PRO A 78 -6.21 19.32 -9.61
C PRO A 78 -7.30 19.48 -8.55
N LEU A 79 -7.26 20.59 -7.80
CA LEU A 79 -8.26 20.96 -6.79
C LEU A 79 -8.46 19.91 -5.67
N ALA A 80 -7.39 19.23 -5.27
CA ALA A 80 -7.43 18.17 -4.26
C ALA A 80 -8.14 18.62 -2.96
N TRP A 81 -7.78 19.78 -2.42
CA TRP A 81 -8.37 20.35 -1.21
C TRP A 81 -9.87 20.58 -1.31
N LEU A 82 -10.36 21.03 -2.49
CA LEU A 82 -11.79 21.24 -2.71
C LEU A 82 -12.55 19.91 -2.78
N LYS A 83 -11.96 18.92 -3.45
CA LYS A 83 -12.53 17.56 -3.49
C LYS A 83 -12.65 16.95 -2.10
N ASP A 84 -11.63 17.12 -1.25
CA ASP A 84 -11.63 16.61 0.11
C ASP A 84 -12.68 17.33 0.98
N ARG A 85 -12.81 18.66 0.86
CA ARG A 85 -13.86 19.44 1.52
C ARG A 85 -15.27 19.04 1.08
N ILE A 86 -15.47 18.79 -0.21
CA ILE A 86 -16.75 18.31 -0.74
C ILE A 86 -17.09 16.95 -0.15
N LYS A 87 -16.12 16.02 -0.07
CA LYS A 87 -16.33 14.72 0.59
C LYS A 87 -16.71 14.90 2.06
N GLN A 88 -15.97 15.70 2.82
CA GLN A 88 -16.25 16.00 4.21
C GLN A 88 -17.69 16.50 4.40
N TRP A 89 -18.16 17.38 3.52
CA TRP A 89 -19.48 17.99 3.59
C TRP A 89 -20.63 17.06 3.14
N GLN A 90 -20.39 16.23 2.14
CA GLN A 90 -21.43 15.42 1.50
C GLN A 90 -21.56 14.03 2.13
N HIS A 91 -20.53 13.55 2.81
CA HIS A 91 -20.61 12.23 3.44
C HIS A 91 -21.48 12.31 4.69
N PRO A 92 -22.40 11.35 4.86
CA PRO A 92 -23.11 11.17 6.13
C PRO A 92 -22.14 10.94 7.27
N VAL A 93 -22.54 11.23 8.48
CA VAL A 93 -21.75 10.94 9.69
C VAL A 93 -21.82 9.43 9.94
N PRO A 94 -20.70 8.70 9.97
CA PRO A 94 -20.69 7.28 10.29
C PRO A 94 -20.58 7.03 11.80
N ASP A 95 -20.74 5.79 12.23
CA ASP A 95 -20.49 5.37 13.61
C ASP A 95 -18.99 5.30 13.93
N PHE A 96 -18.15 5.01 12.92
CA PHE A 96 -16.70 4.91 13.07
C PHE A 96 -15.95 5.33 11.80
N ARG A 97 -14.74 5.89 11.97
CA ARG A 97 -13.84 6.20 10.84
C ARG A 97 -12.54 5.43 10.93
N VAL A 98 -12.03 5.01 9.77
CA VAL A 98 -10.69 4.47 9.62
C VAL A 98 -9.91 5.35 8.65
N PHE A 99 -8.71 5.77 9.04
CA PHE A 99 -7.82 6.55 8.18
C PHE A 99 -6.51 5.78 7.99
N GLN A 100 -5.96 5.82 6.78
CA GLN A 100 -4.67 5.19 6.54
C GLN A 100 -3.55 5.83 7.38
N SER A 101 -3.61 7.12 7.62
CA SER A 101 -2.64 7.86 8.42
C SER A 101 -3.25 9.12 9.02
N GLU A 102 -2.58 9.68 10.03
CA GLU A 102 -2.96 10.96 10.60
C GLU A 102 -2.92 12.09 9.55
N TRP A 103 -1.96 12.05 8.62
CA TRP A 103 -1.90 13.00 7.51
C TRP A 103 -3.17 12.97 6.65
N VAL A 104 -3.71 11.78 6.35
CA VAL A 104 -4.97 11.64 5.60
C VAL A 104 -6.13 12.24 6.40
N ARG A 105 -6.22 11.98 7.70
CA ARG A 105 -7.26 12.52 8.59
C ARG A 105 -7.26 14.06 8.58
N GLN A 106 -6.09 14.65 8.77
CA GLN A 106 -5.89 16.11 8.76
C GLN A 106 -6.21 16.70 7.39
N ARG A 107 -5.65 16.10 6.34
CA ARG A 107 -5.84 16.61 4.97
C ARG A 107 -7.30 16.61 4.54
N MET A 108 -8.10 15.66 5.00
CA MET A 108 -9.53 15.59 4.76
C MET A 108 -10.38 16.47 5.69
N GLY A 109 -9.78 17.11 6.68
CA GLY A 109 -10.44 18.06 7.59
C GLY A 109 -11.24 17.41 8.73
N PHE A 110 -10.89 16.19 9.12
CA PHE A 110 -11.57 15.47 10.22
C PHE A 110 -10.89 15.62 11.59
N GLU A 111 -9.98 16.59 11.77
CA GLU A 111 -9.25 16.78 13.03
C GLU A 111 -10.16 17.10 14.22
N GLY A 112 -11.21 17.89 14.01
CA GLY A 112 -12.16 18.29 15.04
C GLY A 112 -13.43 17.43 15.11
N ASP A 113 -13.47 16.32 14.42
CA ASP A 113 -14.64 15.44 14.39
C ASP A 113 -14.74 14.60 15.67
N ALA A 114 -15.95 14.51 16.24
CA ALA A 114 -16.22 13.72 17.44
C ALA A 114 -16.44 12.23 17.17
N VAL A 115 -16.51 11.81 15.90
CA VAL A 115 -16.69 10.40 15.52
C VAL A 115 -15.45 9.59 15.94
N PRO A 116 -15.62 8.46 16.64
CA PRO A 116 -14.52 7.56 16.96
C PRO A 116 -13.74 7.16 15.72
N TYR A 117 -12.42 7.06 15.83
CA TYR A 117 -11.60 6.69 14.68
C TYR A 117 -10.41 5.81 15.06
N ALA A 118 -9.85 5.16 14.03
CA ALA A 118 -8.57 4.45 14.10
C ALA A 118 -7.67 4.86 12.95
N LEU A 119 -6.36 4.73 13.18
CA LEU A 119 -5.36 4.75 12.12
C LEU A 119 -5.02 3.31 11.74
N ARG A 120 -5.05 3.02 10.45
CA ARG A 120 -4.72 1.71 9.90
C ARG A 120 -3.80 1.89 8.69
N ASP A 121 -2.52 1.68 8.89
CA ASP A 121 -1.56 1.71 7.79
C ASP A 121 -1.61 0.42 6.96
N MET A 122 -0.91 0.39 5.83
CA MET A 122 -0.83 -0.78 4.97
C MET A 122 -0.07 -1.91 5.67
N GLY A 123 -0.57 -3.13 5.48
CA GLY A 123 0.13 -4.35 5.88
C GLY A 123 0.66 -5.12 4.68
N VAL A 124 1.42 -6.14 4.94
CA VAL A 124 1.88 -7.12 3.94
C VAL A 124 1.25 -8.49 4.18
N PRO A 125 0.98 -9.27 3.13
CA PRO A 125 0.51 -10.65 3.28
C PRO A 125 1.54 -11.52 4.00
N GLU A 126 1.09 -12.51 4.77
CA GLU A 126 1.94 -13.45 5.50
C GLU A 126 2.94 -14.20 4.61
N SER A 127 2.58 -14.41 3.34
CA SER A 127 3.47 -15.03 2.35
C SER A 127 4.79 -14.27 2.15
N PHE A 128 4.80 -12.95 2.34
CA PHE A 128 6.03 -12.14 2.28
C PHE A 128 6.89 -12.32 3.53
N LEU A 129 6.27 -12.49 4.69
CA LEU A 129 6.98 -12.70 5.96
C LEU A 129 7.64 -14.07 6.04
N THR A 130 7.06 -15.08 5.39
CA THR A 130 7.50 -16.48 5.46
C THR A 130 8.35 -16.93 4.27
N ALA A 131 8.29 -16.23 3.13
CA ALA A 131 9.02 -16.60 1.92
C ALA A 131 10.54 -16.65 2.14
N GLN A 132 11.20 -17.63 1.52
CA GLN A 132 12.65 -17.82 1.58
C GLN A 132 13.25 -17.82 0.18
N ALA A 133 14.47 -17.31 0.05
CA ALA A 133 15.18 -17.42 -1.21
C ALA A 133 15.76 -18.83 -1.35
N LEU A 134 15.52 -19.42 -2.50
CA LEU A 134 16.01 -20.75 -2.83
C LEU A 134 17.39 -20.70 -3.51
N GLN A 135 17.77 -19.56 -4.08
CA GLN A 135 18.99 -19.36 -4.88
C GLN A 135 19.66 -18.03 -4.53
N PRO A 136 20.96 -17.87 -4.80
CA PRO A 136 21.62 -16.56 -4.77
C PRO A 136 20.95 -15.57 -5.70
N PRO A 137 21.04 -14.26 -5.42
CA PRO A 137 20.41 -13.23 -6.25
C PRO A 137 21.06 -13.16 -7.65
N GLU A 138 20.23 -13.07 -8.67
CA GLU A 138 20.60 -12.91 -10.08
C GLU A 138 20.65 -11.43 -10.51
N PHE A 139 19.89 -10.58 -9.78
CA PHE A 139 19.74 -9.15 -10.03
C PHE A 139 20.28 -8.34 -8.87
N ASP A 140 20.72 -7.12 -9.15
CA ASP A 140 21.12 -6.17 -8.11
C ASP A 140 19.90 -5.54 -7.47
N LEU A 141 18.93 -5.14 -8.31
CA LEU A 141 17.72 -4.44 -7.90
C LEU A 141 16.46 -5.11 -8.43
N VAL A 142 15.35 -4.97 -7.69
CA VAL A 142 14.01 -5.31 -8.19
C VAL A 142 13.05 -4.16 -7.96
N TYR A 143 12.21 -3.88 -8.97
CA TYR A 143 11.11 -2.92 -8.87
C TYR A 143 9.77 -3.64 -9.04
N LEU A 144 8.87 -3.47 -8.08
CA LEU A 144 7.53 -4.03 -8.06
C LEU A 144 6.47 -2.93 -8.24
N GLY A 145 5.41 -3.22 -8.98
CA GLY A 145 4.17 -2.46 -8.99
C GLY A 145 3.83 -1.76 -10.29
N GLU A 146 3.28 -0.56 -10.21
CA GLU A 146 2.80 0.22 -11.36
C GLU A 146 3.98 0.71 -12.22
N MET A 147 4.20 0.01 -13.34
CA MET A 147 5.35 0.27 -14.22
C MET A 147 5.26 1.61 -14.94
N ARG A 148 4.07 2.15 -15.18
CA ARG A 148 3.91 3.47 -15.83
C ARG A 148 4.58 4.59 -15.04
N ARG A 149 4.72 4.44 -13.71
CA ARG A 149 5.46 5.40 -12.86
C ARG A 149 6.92 5.51 -13.24
N LEU A 150 7.52 4.46 -13.80
CA LEU A 150 8.93 4.46 -14.24
C LEU A 150 9.22 5.42 -15.40
N LEU A 151 8.19 5.87 -16.13
CA LEU A 151 8.34 6.93 -17.13
C LEU A 151 8.91 8.23 -16.54
N HIS A 152 8.63 8.52 -15.27
CA HIS A 152 9.21 9.67 -14.55
C HIS A 152 10.69 9.46 -14.18
N PHE A 153 11.20 8.24 -14.32
CA PHE A 153 12.53 7.84 -13.84
C PHE A 153 13.42 7.25 -14.94
N VAL A 154 13.08 7.45 -16.21
CA VAL A 154 13.87 6.91 -17.34
C VAL A 154 15.36 7.31 -17.28
N PRO A 155 15.74 8.58 -16.96
CA PRO A 155 17.17 8.93 -16.82
C PRO A 155 17.86 8.13 -15.70
N LEU A 156 17.17 7.86 -14.60
CA LEU A 156 17.70 7.02 -13.52
C LEU A 156 17.92 5.57 -14.02
N LEU A 157 16.98 5.01 -14.77
CA LEU A 157 17.13 3.65 -15.32
C LEU A 157 18.37 3.56 -16.22
N GLN A 158 18.67 4.59 -17.01
CA GLN A 158 19.90 4.67 -17.81
C GLN A 158 21.15 4.72 -16.91
N THR A 159 21.11 5.49 -15.82
CA THR A 159 22.20 5.58 -14.85
C THR A 159 22.48 4.25 -14.17
N LEU A 160 21.45 3.45 -13.86
CA LEU A 160 21.64 2.09 -13.33
C LEU A 160 22.41 1.19 -14.30
N GLY A 161 22.12 1.27 -15.61
CA GLY A 161 22.87 0.57 -16.64
C GLY A 161 24.34 1.01 -16.73
N GLN A 162 24.59 2.33 -16.66
CA GLN A 162 25.96 2.87 -16.61
C GLN A 162 26.71 2.40 -15.35
N ALA A 163 26.01 2.18 -14.26
CA ALA A 163 26.55 1.60 -13.03
C ALA A 163 26.79 0.08 -13.11
N GLY A 164 26.41 -0.57 -14.21
CA GLY A 164 26.51 -2.03 -14.39
C GLY A 164 25.49 -2.83 -13.56
N LEU A 165 24.42 -2.18 -13.06
CA LEU A 165 23.43 -2.80 -12.18
C LEU A 165 22.31 -3.46 -13.00
N LYS A 166 22.02 -4.72 -12.68
CA LYS A 166 20.91 -5.48 -13.27
C LYS A 166 19.60 -5.22 -12.52
N LEU A 167 18.54 -4.89 -13.25
CA LEU A 167 17.22 -4.58 -12.70
C LEU A 167 16.17 -5.59 -13.17
N LEU A 168 15.43 -6.16 -12.22
CA LEU A 168 14.23 -6.96 -12.48
C LEU A 168 12.99 -6.11 -12.29
N LEU A 169 12.08 -6.09 -13.27
CA LEU A 169 10.76 -5.47 -13.17
C LEU A 169 9.70 -6.56 -12.95
N VAL A 170 8.97 -6.46 -11.85
CA VAL A 170 7.87 -7.38 -11.52
C VAL A 170 6.54 -6.64 -11.70
N GLY A 171 5.89 -6.86 -12.83
CA GLY A 171 4.66 -6.20 -13.23
C GLY A 171 4.54 -6.04 -14.74
N ASP A 172 3.39 -5.58 -15.20
CA ASP A 172 3.11 -5.39 -16.61
C ASP A 172 3.73 -4.09 -17.12
N VAL A 173 4.64 -4.22 -18.09
CA VAL A 173 5.35 -3.08 -18.69
C VAL A 173 4.53 -2.55 -19.87
N PRO A 174 4.01 -1.32 -19.78
CA PRO A 174 3.19 -0.75 -20.85
C PRO A 174 4.02 -0.43 -22.11
N PRO A 175 3.40 -0.36 -23.31
CA PRO A 175 4.10 -0.17 -24.56
C PRO A 175 4.97 1.08 -24.63
N ASP A 176 4.51 2.19 -24.05
CA ASP A 176 5.24 3.45 -23.95
C ASP A 176 6.55 3.29 -23.17
N LEU A 177 6.52 2.59 -22.03
CA LEU A 177 7.72 2.31 -21.26
C LEU A 177 8.62 1.27 -21.99
N LYS A 178 8.05 0.24 -22.64
CA LYS A 178 8.84 -0.75 -23.40
C LYS A 178 9.75 -0.10 -24.42
N ALA A 179 9.28 0.93 -25.13
CA ALA A 179 10.09 1.66 -26.10
C ALA A 179 11.35 2.29 -25.45
N HIS A 180 11.21 2.85 -24.24
CA HIS A 180 12.36 3.41 -23.51
C HIS A 180 13.31 2.33 -22.97
N LEU A 181 12.79 1.15 -22.63
CA LEU A 181 13.60 0.05 -22.09
C LEU A 181 14.32 -0.77 -23.16
N ALA A 182 13.88 -0.72 -24.42
CA ALA A 182 14.41 -1.56 -25.51
C ALA A 182 15.92 -1.46 -25.71
N ALA A 183 16.51 -0.28 -25.43
CA ALA A 183 17.95 -0.04 -25.50
C ALA A 183 18.71 -0.36 -24.20
N LEU A 184 17.99 -0.78 -23.14
CA LEU A 184 18.55 -0.97 -21.79
C LEU A 184 18.68 -2.47 -21.49
N GLY A 185 19.74 -3.11 -22.00
CA GLY A 185 19.96 -4.56 -21.89
C GLY A 185 20.17 -5.11 -20.48
N HIS A 186 20.31 -4.23 -19.47
CA HIS A 186 20.43 -4.61 -18.05
C HIS A 186 19.08 -4.78 -17.33
N ILE A 187 17.94 -4.55 -18.03
CA ILE A 187 16.60 -4.63 -17.46
C ILE A 187 15.87 -5.85 -18.01
N GLN A 188 15.31 -6.64 -17.11
CA GLN A 188 14.43 -7.76 -17.44
C GLN A 188 13.05 -7.56 -16.79
N SER A 189 11.99 -8.14 -17.37
CA SER A 189 10.63 -8.06 -16.84
C SER A 189 10.01 -9.44 -16.78
N THR A 190 9.26 -9.70 -15.70
CA THR A 190 8.46 -10.93 -15.56
C THR A 190 7.08 -10.82 -16.20
N GLY A 191 6.62 -9.60 -16.53
CA GLY A 191 5.21 -9.35 -16.76
C GLY A 191 4.38 -9.40 -15.48
N ARG A 192 3.05 -9.38 -15.63
CA ARG A 192 2.12 -9.49 -14.52
C ARG A 192 2.11 -10.92 -13.98
N LEU A 193 2.18 -11.06 -12.66
CA LEU A 193 2.17 -12.34 -11.96
C LEU A 193 1.01 -12.41 -10.95
N PRO A 194 0.53 -13.60 -10.62
CA PRO A 194 -0.27 -13.83 -9.43
C PRO A 194 0.48 -13.36 -8.17
N HIS A 195 -0.25 -12.80 -7.21
CA HIS A 195 0.38 -12.15 -6.05
C HIS A 195 1.17 -13.12 -5.16
N ASP A 196 0.78 -14.37 -5.09
CA ASP A 196 1.47 -15.45 -4.37
C ASP A 196 2.83 -15.82 -4.98
N GLN A 197 3.05 -15.54 -6.27
CA GLN A 197 4.32 -15.77 -6.96
C GLN A 197 5.29 -14.59 -6.82
N VAL A 198 4.81 -13.42 -6.41
CA VAL A 198 5.62 -12.19 -6.31
C VAL A 198 6.80 -12.35 -5.35
N PRO A 199 6.66 -12.90 -4.12
CA PRO A 199 7.77 -13.03 -3.18
C PRO A 199 8.98 -13.76 -3.76
N ALA A 200 8.76 -14.86 -4.49
CA ALA A 200 9.83 -15.63 -5.10
C ALA A 200 10.60 -14.82 -6.15
N GLN A 201 9.93 -13.99 -6.94
CA GLN A 201 10.59 -13.12 -7.91
C GLN A 201 11.38 -11.99 -7.26
N LEU A 202 10.84 -11.38 -6.20
CA LEU A 202 11.55 -10.31 -5.47
C LEU A 202 12.84 -10.84 -4.84
N LEU A 203 12.81 -12.06 -4.34
CA LEU A 203 13.97 -12.70 -3.70
C LEU A 203 15.11 -13.07 -4.69
N ARG A 204 14.90 -12.91 -6.00
CA ARG A 204 15.97 -13.04 -7.02
C ARG A 204 16.88 -11.81 -7.06
N ALA A 205 16.57 -10.74 -6.31
CA ALA A 205 17.40 -9.55 -6.26
C ALA A 205 18.09 -9.36 -4.91
N ARG A 206 19.19 -8.59 -4.92
CA ARG A 206 19.91 -8.20 -3.70
C ARG A 206 19.13 -7.16 -2.89
N ALA A 207 18.43 -6.23 -3.57
CA ALA A 207 17.74 -5.12 -2.93
C ALA A 207 16.46 -4.72 -3.68
N GLY A 208 15.50 -4.16 -2.95
CA GLY A 208 14.32 -3.52 -3.51
C GLY A 208 14.62 -2.10 -3.98
N LEU A 209 14.07 -1.71 -5.13
CA LEU A 209 14.10 -0.34 -5.64
C LEU A 209 12.74 0.31 -5.42
N ASN A 210 12.70 1.33 -4.57
CA ASN A 210 11.48 2.09 -4.30
C ASN A 210 11.57 3.49 -4.92
N LEU A 211 10.81 3.70 -5.99
CA LEU A 211 10.70 5.00 -6.66
C LEU A 211 9.27 5.51 -6.56
N MET A 212 9.13 6.76 -6.11
CA MET A 212 7.85 7.45 -5.98
C MET A 212 8.02 8.92 -6.41
N PRO A 213 7.12 9.45 -7.26
CA PRO A 213 7.11 10.88 -7.52
C PRO A 213 6.93 11.67 -6.22
N ASP A 214 7.78 12.68 -5.98
CA ASP A 214 7.71 13.51 -4.78
C ASP A 214 6.66 14.63 -4.96
N VAL A 215 5.41 14.21 -5.10
CA VAL A 215 4.24 15.09 -5.24
C VAL A 215 3.10 14.60 -4.38
N LEU A 216 2.32 15.52 -3.80
CA LEU A 216 1.15 15.18 -3.00
C LEU A 216 0.02 14.57 -3.86
N PRO A 217 -0.72 13.58 -3.35
CA PRO A 217 -0.58 12.92 -2.05
C PRO A 217 0.46 11.79 -2.03
N LEU A 218 1.09 11.45 -3.16
CA LEU A 218 1.96 10.27 -3.32
C LEU A 218 3.16 10.30 -2.36
N SER A 219 3.72 11.50 -2.10
CA SER A 219 4.88 11.65 -1.22
C SER A 219 4.58 11.38 0.26
N GLU A 220 3.30 11.37 0.66
CA GLU A 220 2.86 11.07 2.03
C GLU A 220 2.24 9.69 2.17
N GLN A 221 1.98 9.01 1.06
CA GLN A 221 1.37 7.67 1.06
C GLN A 221 2.39 6.58 1.39
N THR A 222 1.92 5.58 2.12
CA THR A 222 2.68 4.35 2.37
C THR A 222 3.00 3.63 1.07
N SER A 223 4.25 3.31 0.86
CA SER A 223 4.69 2.49 -0.26
C SER A 223 4.61 1.00 0.10
N THR A 224 3.55 0.32 -0.35
CA THR A 224 3.36 -1.11 -0.10
C THR A 224 4.56 -1.93 -0.57
N LYS A 225 5.11 -1.64 -1.76
CA LYS A 225 6.30 -2.33 -2.28
C LYS A 225 7.51 -2.22 -1.35
N LEU A 226 7.71 -1.06 -0.69
CA LEU A 226 8.82 -0.90 0.25
C LEU A 226 8.60 -1.77 1.49
N LEU A 227 7.37 -1.84 2.02
CA LEU A 227 7.03 -2.74 3.12
C LEU A 227 7.20 -4.20 2.72
N GLU A 228 6.81 -4.58 1.50
CA GLU A 228 6.96 -5.92 0.94
C GLU A 228 8.45 -6.32 0.83
N TYR A 229 9.34 -5.41 0.40
CA TYR A 229 10.77 -5.66 0.39
C TYR A 229 11.32 -5.88 1.80
N LEU A 230 10.97 -5.01 2.74
CA LEU A 230 11.39 -5.16 4.14
C LEU A 230 10.89 -6.48 4.74
N ALA A 231 9.63 -6.86 4.50
CA ALA A 231 9.06 -8.12 4.96
C ALA A 231 9.82 -9.35 4.44
N LEU A 232 10.37 -9.25 3.22
CA LEU A 232 11.26 -10.27 2.64
C LEU A 232 12.69 -10.21 3.19
N GLY A 233 12.98 -9.25 4.07
CA GLY A 233 14.33 -9.00 4.60
C GLY A 233 15.28 -8.34 3.60
N LEU A 234 14.78 -7.88 2.45
CA LEU A 234 15.60 -7.17 1.46
C LEU A 234 15.94 -5.76 1.97
N PRO A 235 17.18 -5.30 1.83
CA PRO A 235 17.48 -3.88 1.94
C PRO A 235 16.82 -3.13 0.79
N VAL A 236 16.57 -1.84 0.97
CA VAL A 236 15.85 -1.01 -0.01
C VAL A 236 16.66 0.22 -0.36
N VAL A 237 16.73 0.56 -1.65
CA VAL A 237 17.17 1.88 -2.11
C VAL A 237 15.95 2.66 -2.55
N SER A 238 15.78 3.87 -2.01
CA SER A 238 14.62 4.73 -2.29
C SER A 238 15.06 6.15 -2.61
N ASN A 239 14.31 6.84 -3.50
CA ASN A 239 14.43 8.28 -3.57
C ASN A 239 13.86 8.95 -2.30
N PRO A 240 14.39 10.14 -1.90
CA PRO A 240 14.05 10.78 -0.64
C PRO A 240 12.76 11.60 -0.74
N TYR A 241 11.59 10.96 -0.63
CA TYR A 241 10.31 11.65 -0.44
C TYR A 241 9.85 11.53 1.02
N ALA A 242 8.82 12.28 1.42
CA ALA A 242 8.46 12.48 2.82
C ALA A 242 8.23 11.15 3.59
N TRP A 243 7.40 10.26 3.07
CA TRP A 243 7.13 8.98 3.72
C TRP A 243 8.39 8.08 3.76
N ALA A 244 9.18 8.01 2.67
CA ALA A 244 10.41 7.21 2.64
C ALA A 244 11.45 7.68 3.65
N LYS A 245 11.55 9.00 3.91
CA LYS A 245 12.44 9.54 4.96
C LYS A 245 12.04 9.04 6.34
N ARG A 246 10.74 9.07 6.68
CA ARG A 246 10.24 8.55 7.96
C ARG A 246 10.49 7.05 8.09
N THR A 247 10.24 6.30 7.02
CA THR A 247 10.46 4.85 6.99
C THR A 247 11.94 4.50 7.12
N ALA A 248 12.84 5.26 6.49
CA ALA A 248 14.27 5.06 6.64
C ALA A 248 14.77 5.29 8.09
N GLN A 249 14.16 6.22 8.81
CA GLN A 249 14.44 6.43 10.24
C GLN A 249 13.93 5.25 11.10
N ALA A 250 12.71 4.78 10.82
CA ALA A 250 12.11 3.65 11.56
C ALA A 250 12.83 2.32 11.30
N HIS A 251 13.40 2.14 10.10
CA HIS A 251 14.14 0.94 9.67
C HIS A 251 15.61 1.28 9.39
N ALA A 252 16.28 1.90 10.35
CA ALA A 252 17.65 2.36 10.22
C ALA A 252 18.61 1.26 9.70
N GLY A 253 19.43 1.61 8.71
CA GLY A 253 20.35 0.68 8.06
C GLY A 253 19.71 -0.27 7.03
N ARG A 254 18.36 -0.33 6.92
CA ARG A 254 17.66 -1.18 5.94
C ARG A 254 17.14 -0.42 4.73
N VAL A 255 16.85 0.86 4.88
CA VAL A 255 16.40 1.75 3.81
C VAL A 255 17.44 2.83 3.57
N GLN A 256 18.09 2.76 2.42
CA GLN A 256 19.06 3.77 1.98
C GLN A 256 18.37 4.77 1.06
N LEU A 257 18.52 6.05 1.39
CA LEU A 257 17.99 7.14 0.57
C LEU A 257 19.06 7.62 -0.42
N LEU A 258 18.70 7.64 -1.71
CA LEU A 258 19.59 8.12 -2.77
C LEU A 258 18.83 9.07 -3.69
N GLY A 259 19.42 10.25 -3.95
CA GLY A 259 18.80 11.26 -4.82
C GLY A 259 18.70 10.80 -6.27
N LEU A 260 17.65 11.24 -6.97
CA LEU A 260 17.40 10.89 -8.37
C LEU A 260 18.52 11.31 -9.34
N GLN A 261 19.34 12.31 -8.94
CA GLN A 261 20.48 12.82 -9.71
C GLN A 261 21.81 12.14 -9.33
N ALA A 262 21.78 11.10 -8.51
CA ALA A 262 22.98 10.36 -8.12
C ALA A 262 23.66 9.75 -9.36
N SER A 263 24.99 9.91 -9.46
CA SER A 263 25.78 9.34 -10.56
C SER A 263 25.87 7.82 -10.48
N ALA A 264 26.31 7.18 -11.55
CA ALA A 264 26.60 5.74 -11.59
C ALA A 264 27.54 5.31 -10.45
N ALA A 265 28.58 6.10 -10.15
CA ALA A 265 29.50 5.81 -9.04
C ALA A 265 28.81 5.87 -7.67
N HIS A 266 27.89 6.82 -7.44
CA HIS A 266 27.11 6.86 -6.22
C HIS A 266 26.20 5.64 -6.10
N TRP A 267 25.58 5.17 -7.19
CA TRP A 267 24.77 3.96 -7.20
C TRP A 267 25.60 2.71 -6.86
N GLN A 268 26.80 2.58 -7.46
CA GLN A 268 27.72 1.48 -7.14
C GLN A 268 28.11 1.48 -5.66
N ALA A 269 28.52 2.65 -5.13
CA ALA A 269 28.88 2.80 -3.72
C ALA A 269 27.68 2.48 -2.79
N ALA A 270 26.47 2.95 -3.14
CA ALA A 270 25.26 2.65 -2.39
C ALA A 270 25.00 1.15 -2.35
N MET A 271 25.08 0.46 -3.49
CA MET A 271 24.88 -0.99 -3.56
C MET A 271 25.93 -1.78 -2.77
N GLN A 272 27.18 -1.31 -2.74
CA GLN A 272 28.24 -1.95 -1.93
C GLN A 272 28.00 -1.78 -0.43
N ALA A 273 27.46 -0.63 -0.02
CA ALA A 273 27.18 -0.32 1.39
C ALA A 273 25.90 -0.97 1.93
N LEU A 274 25.05 -1.54 1.07
CA LEU A 274 23.83 -2.20 1.53
C LEU A 274 24.14 -3.42 2.42
N PRO A 275 23.38 -3.59 3.51
CA PRO A 275 23.49 -4.79 4.34
C PRO A 275 23.03 -6.03 3.55
N LEU A 276 23.45 -7.19 4.02
CA LEU A 276 22.93 -8.45 3.51
C LEU A 276 21.43 -8.57 3.79
N ARG A 277 20.76 -9.40 2.99
CA ARG A 277 19.36 -9.76 3.25
C ARG A 277 19.23 -10.35 4.65
N GLN A 278 18.21 -9.88 5.37
CA GLN A 278 17.93 -10.34 6.72
C GLN A 278 17.15 -11.66 6.67
N THR A 279 17.65 -12.68 7.37
CA THR A 279 17.01 -14.00 7.45
C THR A 279 16.14 -14.14 8.69
N ASP A 280 16.55 -13.55 9.83
CA ASP A 280 15.68 -13.42 10.99
C ASP A 280 14.74 -12.22 10.82
N ARG A 281 13.45 -12.52 10.70
CA ARG A 281 12.39 -11.56 10.36
C ARG A 281 11.26 -11.53 11.38
N GLN A 282 11.42 -12.16 12.55
CA GLN A 282 10.36 -12.19 13.57
C GLN A 282 9.93 -10.78 14.00
N HIS A 283 10.88 -9.84 14.11
CA HIS A 283 10.61 -8.44 14.44
C HIS A 283 9.84 -7.69 13.32
N LEU A 284 9.79 -8.24 12.09
CA LEU A 284 9.03 -7.69 10.97
C LEU A 284 7.58 -8.17 10.93
N ALA A 285 7.16 -9.04 11.86
CA ALA A 285 5.78 -9.51 11.95
C ALA A 285 4.78 -8.34 12.10
N SER A 286 5.21 -7.22 12.70
CA SER A 286 4.42 -5.98 12.81
C SER A 286 4.04 -5.37 11.46
N LEU A 287 4.76 -5.69 10.37
CA LEU A 287 4.40 -5.28 9.02
C LEU A 287 3.23 -6.09 8.43
N GLY A 288 2.92 -7.25 9.02
CA GLY A 288 1.85 -8.13 8.53
C GLY A 288 0.44 -7.59 8.75
N TRP A 289 -0.48 -7.93 7.84
CA TRP A 289 -1.89 -7.57 7.98
C TRP A 289 -2.50 -8.06 9.29
N SER A 290 -2.14 -9.26 9.76
CA SER A 290 -2.64 -9.78 11.02
C SER A 290 -2.34 -8.83 12.18
N HIS A 291 -1.14 -8.28 12.25
CA HIS A 291 -0.75 -7.32 13.29
C HIS A 291 -1.48 -5.98 13.12
N GLN A 292 -1.54 -5.45 11.89
CA GLN A 292 -2.22 -4.18 11.60
C GLN A 292 -3.70 -4.19 11.97
N LEU A 293 -4.37 -5.35 11.83
CA LEU A 293 -5.80 -5.45 12.07
C LEU A 293 -6.16 -5.84 13.51
N GLN A 294 -5.29 -6.58 14.20
CA GLN A 294 -5.62 -7.18 15.50
C GLN A 294 -6.05 -6.15 16.56
N ALA A 295 -5.41 -4.99 16.59
CA ALA A 295 -5.62 -3.97 17.62
C ALA A 295 -6.55 -2.82 17.21
N LEU A 296 -7.29 -2.96 16.09
CA LEU A 296 -8.16 -1.88 15.65
C LEU A 296 -9.42 -1.80 16.52
N PRO A 297 -9.72 -0.64 17.14
CA PRO A 297 -10.90 -0.47 18.00
C PRO A 297 -12.23 -0.51 17.23
N VAL A 298 -12.21 -0.50 15.91
CA VAL A 298 -13.39 -0.65 15.06
C VAL A 298 -14.11 -1.99 15.27
N TRP A 299 -13.39 -3.03 15.72
CA TRP A 299 -13.99 -4.34 16.00
C TRP A 299 -14.98 -4.28 17.16
N ASP A 300 -14.72 -3.45 18.18
CA ASP A 300 -15.64 -3.22 19.29
C ASP A 300 -16.91 -2.52 18.81
N ALA A 301 -16.80 -1.59 17.88
CA ALA A 301 -17.93 -0.92 17.27
C ALA A 301 -18.81 -1.87 16.42
N LEU A 302 -18.19 -2.83 15.74
CA LEU A 302 -18.88 -3.78 14.87
C LEU A 302 -19.44 -5.00 15.64
N PHE A 303 -18.70 -5.50 16.61
CA PHE A 303 -18.96 -6.81 17.25
C PHE A 303 -19.13 -6.77 18.76
N GLY A 304 -18.85 -5.62 19.40
CA GLY A 304 -18.92 -5.49 20.85
C GLY A 304 -20.30 -5.81 21.42
N ALA A 305 -20.34 -6.52 22.52
CA ALA A 305 -21.55 -6.91 23.25
C ALA A 305 -22.22 -5.68 23.84
N GLY A 306 -23.20 -5.09 23.17
CA GLY A 306 -23.91 -3.91 23.69
C GLY A 306 -24.98 -3.30 22.79
N ARG A 307 -25.40 -3.95 21.71
CA ARG A 307 -26.56 -3.53 20.90
C ARG A 307 -27.57 -4.65 20.70
#